data_e812cb5bb832e98c4555d16cbe1637ab
#
_entry.id   e812cb5bb832e98c4555d16cbe1637ab
#
_cell.length_a   1.000
_cell.length_b   1.000
_cell.length_c   1.000
_cell.angle_alpha   90.00
_cell.angle_beta   90.00
_cell.angle_gamma   90.00
#
_symmetry.space_group_name_H-M   'P 1'
#
loop_
_entity.id
_entity.type
_entity.pdbx_description
1 polymer ?
#
loop_
_entity_poly.entity_id
_entity_poly.type
_entity_poly.pdbx_seq_one_letter_code
_entity_poly.pdbx_strand_id
1 'polypeptide(L)'
;MKILLVEDDKQTADYIAKGLREHGHVVDHADNGRDGLYLATGEKYDVLIVDRMLPQMDGLSLVKAARATGMKAPVLFLTTMSGVDDRVAGLEAGGDDYLTKPFAFAELRARIGALSRRPPIVAATSLGVGDLEMDLLARTVTRAGKRIELLAQEFKVLEYLLRHAGEVVTRTMLLEKVWDFHFDPKTNIVETHISRLRSKIDKGFDKPLLHTIRGAGYVIRAPD
;
A
#
# COMPACT_ATOMS: atom_id res chain seq x y z
N MET A 1 -1.21 -1.11 21.54
CA MET A 1 -1.71 -0.32 20.40
C MET A 1 -3.09 0.23 20.74
N LYS A 2 -3.45 1.39 20.21
CA LYS A 2 -4.81 1.94 20.26
C LYS A 2 -5.52 1.58 18.95
N ILE A 3 -6.60 0.83 19.03
CA ILE A 3 -7.33 0.27 17.90
C ILE A 3 -8.74 0.83 17.87
N LEU A 4 -9.22 1.27 16.70
CA LEU A 4 -10.62 1.58 16.48
C LEU A 4 -11.29 0.37 15.83
N LEU A 5 -12.34 -0.14 16.48
CA LEU A 5 -13.21 -1.18 15.94
C LEU A 5 -14.55 -0.55 15.56
N VAL A 6 -14.94 -0.68 14.28
CA VAL A 6 -16.25 -0.25 13.77
C VAL A 6 -16.99 -1.49 13.29
N GLU A 7 -17.98 -1.94 14.05
CA GLU A 7 -18.72 -3.18 13.87
C GLU A 7 -20.09 -3.03 14.55
N ASP A 8 -21.17 -3.25 13.82
CA ASP A 8 -22.54 -3.11 14.30
C ASP A 8 -23.09 -4.40 14.96
N ASP A 9 -22.55 -5.57 14.57
CA ASP A 9 -22.90 -6.82 15.26
C ASP A 9 -22.26 -6.88 16.64
N LYS A 10 -23.08 -6.77 17.67
CA LYS A 10 -22.62 -6.73 19.05
C LYS A 10 -21.81 -7.97 19.46
N GLN A 11 -22.18 -9.16 18.98
CA GLN A 11 -21.49 -10.40 19.35
C GLN A 11 -20.08 -10.44 18.77
N THR A 12 -19.95 -10.05 17.50
CA THR A 12 -18.68 -9.93 16.80
C THR A 12 -17.79 -8.84 17.43
N ALA A 13 -18.38 -7.67 17.72
CA ALA A 13 -17.68 -6.57 18.36
C ALA A 13 -17.14 -6.94 19.75
N ASP A 14 -17.98 -7.54 20.60
CA ASP A 14 -17.59 -7.98 21.94
C ASP A 14 -16.49 -9.06 21.88
N TYR A 15 -16.60 -10.01 20.96
CA TYR A 15 -15.58 -11.05 20.74
C TYR A 15 -14.23 -10.47 20.34
N ILE A 16 -14.22 -9.56 19.34
CA ILE A 16 -13.00 -8.90 18.87
C ILE A 16 -12.40 -8.02 19.96
N ALA A 17 -13.23 -7.14 20.56
CA ALA A 17 -12.75 -6.19 21.55
C ALA A 17 -12.19 -6.89 22.80
N LYS A 18 -12.86 -7.93 23.29
CA LYS A 18 -12.37 -8.75 24.40
C LYS A 18 -11.03 -9.38 24.09
N GLY A 19 -10.94 -10.10 22.95
CA GLY A 19 -9.70 -10.76 22.56
C GLY A 19 -8.53 -9.79 22.40
N LEU A 20 -8.76 -8.61 21.82
CA LEU A 20 -7.73 -7.59 21.66
C LEU A 20 -7.29 -6.99 23.00
N ARG A 21 -8.23 -6.73 23.92
CA ARG A 21 -7.91 -6.21 25.27
C ARG A 21 -7.11 -7.22 26.08
N GLU A 22 -7.44 -8.51 26.00
CA GLU A 22 -6.67 -9.60 26.64
C GLU A 22 -5.21 -9.67 26.14
N HIS A 23 -4.93 -9.16 24.93
CA HIS A 23 -3.59 -9.04 24.37
C HIS A 23 -2.95 -7.66 24.59
N GLY A 24 -3.49 -6.86 25.51
CA GLY A 24 -2.89 -5.58 25.92
C GLY A 24 -3.15 -4.41 24.97
N HIS A 25 -4.17 -4.48 24.10
CA HIS A 25 -4.56 -3.37 23.25
C HIS A 25 -5.65 -2.52 23.88
N VAL A 26 -5.65 -1.21 23.59
CA VAL A 26 -6.74 -0.30 23.90
C VAL A 26 -7.69 -0.31 22.70
N VAL A 27 -8.97 -0.56 22.95
CA VAL A 27 -9.97 -0.69 21.87
C VAL A 27 -11.11 0.28 22.14
N ASP A 28 -11.26 1.25 21.22
CA ASP A 28 -12.45 2.07 21.09
C ASP A 28 -13.41 1.39 20.10
N HIS A 29 -14.71 1.48 20.33
CA HIS A 29 -15.73 0.82 19.53
C HIS A 29 -16.78 1.81 19.07
N ALA A 30 -17.18 1.70 17.81
CA ALA A 30 -18.35 2.34 17.23
C ALA A 30 -19.23 1.28 16.56
N ASP A 31 -20.55 1.40 16.71
CA ASP A 31 -21.54 0.46 16.15
C ASP A 31 -22.16 0.91 14.83
N ASN A 32 -21.64 2.02 14.26
CA ASN A 32 -22.10 2.57 13.00
C ASN A 32 -20.98 3.35 12.30
N GLY A 33 -21.12 3.55 10.99
CA GLY A 33 -20.10 4.21 10.19
C GLY A 33 -19.91 5.70 10.50
N ARG A 34 -20.95 6.41 10.94
CA ARG A 34 -20.88 7.85 11.24
C ARG A 34 -20.04 8.11 12.49
N ASP A 35 -20.30 7.38 13.56
CA ASP A 35 -19.53 7.48 14.79
C ASP A 35 -18.11 6.95 14.60
N GLY A 36 -17.97 5.88 13.78
CA GLY A 36 -16.67 5.39 13.36
C GLY A 36 -15.84 6.46 12.64
N LEU A 37 -16.43 7.22 11.73
CA LEU A 37 -15.76 8.33 11.03
C LEU A 37 -15.38 9.44 12.00
N TYR A 38 -16.27 9.82 12.92
CA TYR A 38 -16.01 10.83 13.93
C TYR A 38 -14.79 10.47 14.78
N LEU A 39 -14.73 9.24 15.28
CA LEU A 39 -13.59 8.74 16.05
C LEU A 39 -12.32 8.67 15.21
N ALA A 40 -12.40 8.12 13.99
CA ALA A 40 -11.25 7.97 13.10
C ALA A 40 -10.58 9.29 12.72
N THR A 41 -11.33 10.39 12.73
CA THR A 41 -10.83 11.73 12.37
C THR A 41 -10.46 12.57 13.59
N GLY A 42 -11.06 12.30 14.76
CA GLY A 42 -10.83 13.04 16.00
C GLY A 42 -9.66 12.52 16.83
N GLU A 43 -9.32 11.26 16.68
CA GLU A 43 -8.33 10.56 17.52
C GLU A 43 -7.25 9.88 16.65
N LYS A 44 -6.10 9.57 17.27
CA LYS A 44 -5.04 8.80 16.62
C LYS A 44 -5.14 7.32 16.99
N TYR A 45 -5.22 6.48 15.98
CA TYR A 45 -5.21 5.02 16.11
C TYR A 45 -4.01 4.41 15.40
N ASP A 46 -3.53 3.28 15.92
CA ASP A 46 -2.47 2.49 15.31
C ASP A 46 -3.02 1.62 14.16
N VAL A 47 -4.26 1.12 14.31
CA VAL A 47 -4.97 0.31 13.30
C VAL A 47 -6.47 0.57 13.43
N LEU A 48 -7.18 0.57 12.30
CA LEU A 48 -8.63 0.52 12.24
C LEU A 48 -9.07 -0.88 11.80
N ILE A 49 -10.12 -1.40 12.43
CA ILE A 49 -10.85 -2.60 12.01
C ILE A 49 -12.26 -2.15 11.67
N VAL A 50 -12.67 -2.31 10.42
CA VAL A 50 -13.92 -1.71 9.95
C VAL A 50 -14.76 -2.78 9.23
N ASP A 51 -15.99 -3.02 9.70
CA ASP A 51 -16.93 -3.81 8.93
C ASP A 51 -17.29 -3.04 7.65
N ARG A 52 -17.41 -3.75 6.57
CA ARG A 52 -17.83 -3.20 5.29
C ARG A 52 -19.30 -2.77 5.30
N MET A 53 -20.15 -3.56 5.94
CA MET A 53 -21.59 -3.36 5.96
C MET A 53 -22.04 -2.74 7.30
N LEU A 54 -22.00 -1.42 7.37
CA LEU A 54 -22.36 -0.67 8.59
C LEU A 54 -23.64 0.13 8.37
N PRO A 55 -24.45 0.34 9.39
CA PRO A 55 -25.56 1.27 9.32
C PRO A 55 -25.09 2.73 9.24
N GLN A 56 -25.97 3.60 8.68
CA GLN A 56 -25.78 5.04 8.48
C GLN A 56 -24.72 5.42 7.44
N MET A 57 -23.57 4.74 7.42
CA MET A 57 -22.50 4.94 6.46
C MET A 57 -21.72 3.64 6.32
N ASP A 58 -21.61 3.11 5.11
CA ASP A 58 -20.86 1.89 4.84
C ASP A 58 -19.35 2.07 5.11
N GLY A 59 -18.67 0.96 5.38
CA GLY A 59 -17.25 0.98 5.78
C GLY A 59 -16.31 1.55 4.71
N LEU A 60 -16.62 1.36 3.40
CA LEU A 60 -15.80 1.93 2.32
C LEU A 60 -15.91 3.45 2.29
N SER A 61 -17.13 3.97 2.40
CA SER A 61 -17.41 5.41 2.45
C SER A 61 -16.75 6.05 3.68
N LEU A 62 -16.80 5.39 4.83
CA LEU A 62 -16.12 5.81 6.06
C LEU A 62 -14.61 5.96 5.81
N VAL A 63 -13.96 4.90 5.31
CA VAL A 63 -12.51 4.92 5.10
C VAL A 63 -12.10 5.95 4.07
N LYS A 64 -12.86 6.09 2.98
CA LYS A 64 -12.65 7.11 1.95
C LYS A 64 -12.71 8.52 2.52
N ALA A 65 -13.73 8.81 3.35
CA ALA A 65 -13.88 10.09 4.02
C ALA A 65 -12.75 10.34 5.03
N ALA A 66 -12.39 9.35 5.85
CA ALA A 66 -11.29 9.46 6.80
C ALA A 66 -9.94 9.68 6.10
N ARG A 67 -9.68 9.01 4.97
CA ARG A 67 -8.47 9.23 4.15
C ARG A 67 -8.42 10.66 3.59
N ALA A 68 -9.55 11.21 3.17
CA ALA A 68 -9.63 12.57 2.65
C ALA A 68 -9.27 13.64 3.72
N THR A 69 -9.45 13.35 5.01
CA THR A 69 -8.99 14.21 6.12
C THR A 69 -7.52 14.00 6.49
N GLY A 70 -6.80 13.10 5.80
CA GLY A 70 -5.38 12.83 6.06
C GLY A 70 -5.12 11.69 7.05
N MET A 71 -6.14 10.90 7.43
CA MET A 71 -5.96 9.71 8.26
C MET A 71 -5.04 8.69 7.58
N LYS A 72 -3.96 8.28 8.28
CA LYS A 72 -2.90 7.41 7.76
C LYS A 72 -2.87 6.03 8.44
N ALA A 73 -3.63 5.83 9.50
CA ALA A 73 -3.67 4.55 10.20
C ALA A 73 -4.08 3.43 9.24
N PRO A 74 -3.41 2.26 9.28
CA PRO A 74 -3.78 1.13 8.45
C PRO A 74 -5.19 0.62 8.79
N VAL A 75 -5.89 0.15 7.77
CA VAL A 75 -7.29 -0.30 7.85
C VAL A 75 -7.40 -1.77 7.45
N LEU A 76 -7.92 -2.59 8.35
CA LEU A 76 -8.36 -3.96 8.09
C LEU A 76 -9.88 -3.98 7.90
N PHE A 77 -10.35 -4.34 6.72
CA PHE A 77 -11.78 -4.55 6.51
C PHE A 77 -12.22 -5.94 6.96
N LEU A 78 -13.35 -5.99 7.66
CA LEU A 78 -14.11 -7.22 7.87
C LEU A 78 -15.20 -7.32 6.80
N THR A 79 -15.40 -8.50 6.22
CA THR A 79 -16.39 -8.66 5.15
C THR A 79 -16.97 -10.07 5.13
N THR A 80 -18.26 -10.19 4.82
CA THR A 80 -18.90 -11.47 4.48
C THR A 80 -18.77 -11.80 2.99
N MET A 81 -18.30 -10.83 2.18
CA MET A 81 -18.16 -10.97 0.73
C MET A 81 -16.76 -11.47 0.36
N SER A 82 -16.69 -12.55 -0.43
CA SER A 82 -15.44 -13.19 -0.86
C SER A 82 -15.07 -12.87 -2.32
N GLY A 83 -15.86 -12.03 -3.02
CA GLY A 83 -15.65 -11.68 -4.42
C GLY A 83 -14.35 -10.92 -4.68
N VAL A 84 -13.75 -11.13 -5.86
CA VAL A 84 -12.54 -10.39 -6.29
C VAL A 84 -12.85 -8.90 -6.42
N ASP A 85 -14.01 -8.56 -7.00
CA ASP A 85 -14.45 -7.17 -7.22
C ASP A 85 -14.62 -6.40 -5.90
N ASP A 86 -15.06 -7.08 -4.85
CA ASP A 86 -15.23 -6.51 -3.52
C ASP A 86 -13.90 -6.17 -2.85
N ARG A 87 -12.88 -7.00 -3.07
CA ARG A 87 -11.52 -6.73 -2.57
C ARG A 87 -10.86 -5.56 -3.32
N VAL A 88 -11.10 -5.48 -4.63
CA VAL A 88 -10.59 -4.37 -5.45
C VAL A 88 -11.21 -3.05 -4.99
N ALA A 89 -12.55 -2.99 -4.85
CA ALA A 89 -13.26 -1.79 -4.41
C ALA A 89 -12.76 -1.27 -3.05
N GLY A 90 -12.43 -2.18 -2.15
CA GLY A 90 -11.96 -1.75 -0.84
C GLY A 90 -10.48 -1.34 -0.81
N LEU A 91 -9.60 -1.94 -1.64
CA LEU A 91 -8.23 -1.45 -1.81
C LEU A 91 -8.25 -0.05 -2.44
N GLU A 92 -9.13 0.20 -3.41
CA GLU A 92 -9.35 1.52 -4.00
C GLU A 92 -9.91 2.54 -3.01
N ALA A 93 -10.68 2.10 -2.01
CA ALA A 93 -11.17 2.95 -0.92
C ALA A 93 -10.08 3.32 0.11
N GLY A 94 -8.89 2.73 0.02
CA GLY A 94 -7.77 2.99 0.93
C GLY A 94 -7.65 2.00 2.09
N GLY A 95 -8.24 0.81 1.96
CA GLY A 95 -8.00 -0.32 2.86
C GLY A 95 -6.63 -0.97 2.63
N ASP A 96 -6.03 -1.50 3.68
CA ASP A 96 -4.69 -2.09 3.64
C ASP A 96 -4.72 -3.62 3.67
N ASP A 97 -5.78 -4.25 4.21
CA ASP A 97 -5.99 -5.70 4.23
C ASP A 97 -7.47 -6.05 4.43
N TYR A 98 -7.81 -7.34 4.23
CA TYR A 98 -9.16 -7.89 4.33
C TYR A 98 -9.17 -9.16 5.15
N LEU A 99 -10.26 -9.35 5.93
CA LEU A 99 -10.54 -10.57 6.65
C LEU A 99 -12.01 -10.98 6.44
N THR A 100 -12.21 -12.15 5.88
CA THR A 100 -13.56 -12.68 5.61
C THR A 100 -14.18 -13.29 6.87
N LYS A 101 -15.43 -12.93 7.16
CA LYS A 101 -16.26 -13.57 8.19
C LYS A 101 -16.83 -14.91 7.65
N PRO A 102 -16.83 -16.00 8.47
CA PRO A 102 -16.27 -16.12 9.80
C PRO A 102 -14.75 -16.27 9.81
N PHE A 103 -14.07 -15.77 10.84
CA PHE A 103 -12.62 -15.82 10.98
C PHE A 103 -12.18 -16.35 12.35
N ALA A 104 -10.97 -16.87 12.42
CA ALA A 104 -10.33 -17.20 13.70
C ALA A 104 -9.68 -15.95 14.30
N PHE A 105 -9.78 -15.76 15.63
CA PHE A 105 -9.14 -14.63 16.30
C PHE A 105 -7.62 -14.59 16.09
N ALA A 106 -6.98 -15.75 15.98
CA ALA A 106 -5.55 -15.85 15.68
C ALA A 106 -5.19 -15.21 14.32
N GLU A 107 -6.05 -15.36 13.30
CA GLU A 107 -5.85 -14.73 12.00
C GLU A 107 -6.02 -13.22 12.08
N LEU A 108 -7.10 -12.73 12.72
CA LEU A 108 -7.31 -11.31 12.97
C LEU A 108 -6.08 -10.69 13.64
N ARG A 109 -5.58 -11.29 14.69
CA ARG A 109 -4.40 -10.83 15.43
C ARG A 109 -3.14 -10.80 14.56
N ALA A 110 -2.91 -11.85 13.76
CA ALA A 110 -1.76 -11.92 12.86
C ALA A 110 -1.77 -10.78 11.83
N ARG A 111 -2.94 -10.48 11.25
CA ARG A 111 -3.12 -9.38 10.28
C ARG A 111 -2.94 -8.01 10.91
N ILE A 112 -3.52 -7.77 12.08
CA ILE A 112 -3.32 -6.52 12.85
C ILE A 112 -1.83 -6.33 13.16
N GLY A 113 -1.15 -7.38 13.62
CA GLY A 113 0.29 -7.36 13.87
C GLY A 113 1.12 -7.09 12.61
N ALA A 114 0.70 -7.57 11.45
CA ALA A 114 1.36 -7.28 10.17
C ALA A 114 1.14 -5.82 9.75
N LEU A 115 -0.08 -5.30 9.88
CA LEU A 115 -0.44 -3.93 9.57
C LEU A 115 0.27 -2.92 10.47
N SER A 116 0.36 -3.21 11.78
CA SER A 116 1.03 -2.32 12.74
C SER A 116 2.55 -2.25 12.55
N ARG A 117 3.17 -3.28 11.96
CA ARG A 117 4.61 -3.26 11.63
C ARG A 117 4.92 -2.53 10.32
N ARG A 118 3.91 -2.29 9.46
CA ARG A 118 4.10 -1.39 8.33
C ARG A 118 4.35 0.00 8.90
N PRO A 119 5.46 0.67 8.53
CA PRO A 119 5.54 2.10 8.79
C PRO A 119 4.26 2.72 8.21
N PRO A 120 3.66 3.74 8.84
CA PRO A 120 2.48 4.39 8.29
C PRO A 120 2.82 4.68 6.83
N ILE A 121 1.94 4.25 5.91
CA ILE A 121 2.07 4.67 4.51
C ILE A 121 1.82 6.18 4.53
N VAL A 122 2.85 6.92 4.84
CA VAL A 122 3.07 8.19 4.22
C VAL A 122 3.10 7.78 2.76
N ALA A 123 2.10 8.10 1.97
CA ALA A 123 2.26 8.06 0.54
C ALA A 123 3.55 8.82 0.32
N ALA A 124 4.62 8.06 0.07
CA ALA A 124 5.93 8.66 -0.03
C ALA A 124 5.81 9.64 -1.18
N THR A 125 5.70 10.93 -0.87
CA THR A 125 5.65 11.99 -1.88
C THR A 125 6.94 12.02 -2.66
N SER A 126 7.98 11.38 -2.09
CA SER A 126 9.28 11.17 -2.74
C SER A 126 9.77 9.73 -2.51
N LEU A 127 10.41 9.17 -3.51
CA LEU A 127 11.12 7.90 -3.48
C LEU A 127 12.59 8.16 -3.79
N GLY A 128 13.50 7.31 -3.29
CA GLY A 128 14.91 7.50 -3.58
C GLY A 128 15.76 6.27 -3.29
N VAL A 129 16.91 6.22 -3.94
CA VAL A 129 17.97 5.24 -3.68
C VAL A 129 19.34 5.86 -4.02
N GLY A 130 20.26 5.84 -3.07
CA GLY A 130 21.54 6.52 -3.22
C GLY A 130 21.33 8.03 -3.44
N ASP A 131 21.84 8.54 -4.55
CA ASP A 131 21.73 9.94 -4.97
C ASP A 131 20.59 10.20 -6.00
N LEU A 132 19.74 9.21 -6.22
CA LEU A 132 18.57 9.30 -7.08
C LEU A 132 17.34 9.62 -6.22
N GLU A 133 16.65 10.70 -6.55
CA GLU A 133 15.43 11.15 -5.90
C GLU A 133 14.30 11.33 -6.92
N MET A 134 13.09 10.97 -6.54
CA MET A 134 11.89 11.04 -7.35
C MET A 134 10.76 11.66 -6.54
N ASP A 135 10.29 12.83 -6.93
CA ASP A 135 9.11 13.46 -6.37
C ASP A 135 7.87 13.04 -7.18
N LEU A 136 6.96 12.33 -6.51
CA LEU A 136 5.75 11.78 -7.13
C LEU A 136 4.67 12.84 -7.38
N LEU A 137 4.61 13.88 -6.54
CA LEU A 137 3.65 14.96 -6.67
C LEU A 137 4.08 15.95 -7.76
N ALA A 138 5.31 16.42 -7.69
CA ALA A 138 5.88 17.30 -8.71
C ALA A 138 6.23 16.58 -10.02
N ARG A 139 6.19 15.22 -10.02
CA ARG A 139 6.61 14.36 -11.14
C ARG A 139 8.01 14.70 -11.65
N THR A 140 8.93 14.95 -10.74
CA THR A 140 10.32 15.25 -11.04
C THR A 140 11.25 14.15 -10.57
N VAL A 141 12.35 13.97 -11.29
CA VAL A 141 13.42 13.03 -10.93
C VAL A 141 14.73 13.78 -10.97
N THR A 142 15.54 13.59 -9.93
CA THR A 142 16.91 14.13 -9.87
C THR A 142 17.90 13.04 -9.53
N ARG A 143 19.13 13.15 -10.04
CA ARG A 143 20.25 12.32 -9.62
C ARG A 143 21.50 13.19 -9.38
N ALA A 144 22.10 13.04 -8.20
CA ALA A 144 23.17 13.94 -7.75
C ALA A 144 22.81 15.42 -7.96
N GLY A 145 21.55 15.81 -7.67
CA GLY A 145 21.02 17.16 -7.86
C GLY A 145 20.73 17.57 -9.31
N LYS A 146 21.07 16.74 -10.31
CA LYS A 146 20.77 17.01 -11.73
C LYS A 146 19.38 16.48 -12.10
N ARG A 147 18.56 17.32 -12.73
CA ARG A 147 17.23 16.93 -13.21
C ARG A 147 17.34 15.92 -14.35
N ILE A 148 16.55 14.84 -14.25
CA ILE A 148 16.44 13.77 -15.25
C ILE A 148 15.06 13.86 -15.89
N GLU A 149 15.00 14.02 -17.20
CA GLU A 149 13.74 14.03 -17.94
C GLU A 149 13.33 12.62 -18.32
N LEU A 150 12.21 12.16 -17.77
CA LEU A 150 11.61 10.86 -18.05
C LEU A 150 10.31 11.01 -18.83
N LEU A 151 10.10 10.09 -19.78
CA LEU A 151 8.78 9.91 -20.39
C LEU A 151 7.82 9.30 -19.36
N ALA A 152 6.51 9.49 -19.58
CA ALA A 152 5.49 9.03 -18.63
C ALA A 152 5.62 7.53 -18.26
N GLN A 153 5.96 6.69 -19.23
CA GLN A 153 6.12 5.26 -19.00
C GLN A 153 7.45 4.92 -18.27
N GLU A 154 8.52 5.65 -18.59
CA GLU A 154 9.79 5.51 -17.86
C GLU A 154 9.66 5.95 -16.39
N PHE A 155 8.85 6.99 -16.13
CA PHE A 155 8.51 7.43 -14.80
C PHE A 155 7.79 6.34 -14.00
N LYS A 156 6.77 5.67 -14.59
CA LYS A 156 6.06 4.56 -13.96
C LYS A 156 6.98 3.36 -13.67
N VAL A 157 7.86 3.01 -14.62
CA VAL A 157 8.85 1.94 -14.43
C VAL A 157 9.79 2.26 -13.26
N LEU A 158 10.32 3.50 -13.22
CA LEU A 158 11.21 3.94 -12.15
C LEU A 158 10.48 3.97 -10.79
N GLU A 159 9.26 4.50 -10.74
CA GLU A 159 8.45 4.50 -9.54
C GLU A 159 8.27 3.07 -8.99
N TYR A 160 7.91 2.12 -9.85
CA TYR A 160 7.71 0.74 -9.44
C TYR A 160 9.01 0.10 -8.91
N LEU A 161 10.13 0.33 -9.58
CA LEU A 161 11.46 -0.14 -9.14
C LEU A 161 11.86 0.47 -7.80
N LEU A 162 11.65 1.80 -7.61
CA LEU A 162 12.00 2.48 -6.36
C LEU A 162 11.13 2.04 -5.17
N ARG A 163 9.87 1.69 -5.41
CA ARG A 163 9.00 1.11 -4.37
C ARG A 163 9.47 -0.27 -3.90
N HIS A 164 10.25 -0.96 -4.73
CA HIS A 164 10.84 -2.28 -4.48
C HIS A 164 12.37 -2.20 -4.44
N ALA A 165 12.92 -1.07 -3.94
CA ALA A 165 14.36 -0.87 -3.88
C ALA A 165 15.05 -1.98 -3.05
N GLY A 166 16.09 -2.60 -3.62
CA GLY A 166 16.78 -3.74 -3.03
C GLY A 166 16.17 -5.12 -3.35
N GLU A 167 14.96 -5.16 -3.90
CA GLU A 167 14.26 -6.39 -4.28
C GLU A 167 14.36 -6.65 -5.79
N VAL A 168 14.29 -7.92 -6.19
CA VAL A 168 14.25 -8.29 -7.61
C VAL A 168 12.84 -8.13 -8.15
N VAL A 169 12.67 -7.20 -9.09
CA VAL A 169 11.44 -6.98 -9.83
C VAL A 169 11.50 -7.79 -11.13
N THR A 170 10.58 -8.74 -11.28
CA THR A 170 10.54 -9.60 -12.47
C THR A 170 9.93 -8.87 -13.68
N ARG A 171 10.19 -9.41 -14.89
CA ARG A 171 9.56 -8.93 -16.11
C ARG A 171 8.04 -8.98 -16.05
N THR A 172 7.48 -10.06 -15.52
CA THR A 172 6.03 -10.24 -15.35
C THR A 172 5.43 -9.18 -14.42
N MET A 173 6.06 -8.90 -13.29
CA MET A 173 5.62 -7.84 -12.38
C MET A 173 5.57 -6.48 -13.07
N LEU A 174 6.56 -6.16 -13.88
CA LEU A 174 6.56 -4.90 -14.65
C LEU A 174 5.42 -4.87 -15.68
N LEU A 175 5.22 -5.96 -16.45
CA LEU A 175 4.14 -6.05 -17.43
C LEU A 175 2.76 -5.85 -16.77
N GLU A 176 2.51 -6.50 -15.66
CA GLU A 176 1.24 -6.37 -14.94
C GLU A 176 1.04 -4.97 -14.34
N LYS A 177 2.04 -4.45 -13.63
CA LYS A 177 1.87 -3.23 -12.80
C LYS A 177 2.09 -1.92 -13.57
N VAL A 178 2.82 -1.95 -14.67
CA VAL A 178 3.17 -0.74 -15.44
C VAL A 178 2.39 -0.66 -16.75
N TRP A 179 2.08 -1.80 -17.39
CA TRP A 179 1.36 -1.89 -18.65
C TRP A 179 -0.03 -2.53 -18.54
N ASP A 180 -0.42 -3.04 -17.38
CA ASP A 180 -1.69 -3.76 -17.15
C ASP A 180 -1.85 -4.98 -18.07
N PHE A 181 -0.73 -5.64 -18.40
CA PHE A 181 -0.71 -6.84 -19.23
C PHE A 181 -0.74 -8.07 -18.36
N HIS A 182 -1.82 -8.82 -18.43
CA HIS A 182 -1.97 -10.13 -17.74
C HIS A 182 -1.51 -11.31 -18.61
N PHE A 183 -0.75 -11.04 -19.65
CA PHE A 183 -0.15 -12.03 -20.56
C PHE A 183 1.23 -11.53 -21.02
N ASP A 184 2.06 -12.45 -21.51
CA ASP A 184 3.34 -12.07 -22.11
C ASP A 184 3.12 -11.66 -23.58
N PRO A 185 3.30 -10.37 -23.92
CA PRO A 185 3.13 -9.88 -25.28
C PRO A 185 4.24 -10.34 -26.23
N LYS A 186 5.23 -11.14 -25.75
CA LYS A 186 6.40 -11.62 -26.51
C LYS A 186 7.17 -10.50 -27.23
N THR A 187 7.20 -9.31 -26.64
CA THR A 187 7.89 -8.12 -27.17
C THR A 187 8.95 -7.66 -26.19
N ASN A 188 9.96 -6.93 -26.65
CA ASN A 188 11.04 -6.39 -25.80
C ASN A 188 10.63 -5.05 -25.13
N ILE A 189 9.34 -4.87 -24.79
CA ILE A 189 8.86 -3.60 -24.26
C ILE A 189 9.52 -3.24 -22.94
N VAL A 190 9.62 -4.21 -22.02
CA VAL A 190 10.26 -4.01 -20.71
C VAL A 190 11.74 -3.70 -20.89
N GLU A 191 12.46 -4.51 -21.66
CA GLU A 191 13.89 -4.39 -21.93
C GLU A 191 14.23 -3.04 -22.55
N THR A 192 13.39 -2.57 -23.47
CA THR A 192 13.54 -1.28 -24.12
C THR A 192 13.42 -0.12 -23.12
N HIS A 193 12.41 -0.17 -22.25
CA HIS A 193 12.23 0.88 -21.23
C HIS A 193 13.32 0.83 -20.16
N ILE A 194 13.75 -0.33 -19.71
CA ILE A 194 14.87 -0.51 -18.80
C ILE A 194 16.17 0.05 -19.41
N SER A 195 16.44 -0.24 -20.67
CA SER A 195 17.62 0.28 -21.38
C SER A 195 17.59 1.81 -21.47
N ARG A 196 16.45 2.40 -21.85
CA ARG A 196 16.28 3.86 -21.91
C ARG A 196 16.41 4.49 -20.53
N LEU A 197 15.77 3.91 -19.52
CA LEU A 197 15.86 4.38 -18.15
C LEU A 197 17.30 4.37 -17.66
N ARG A 198 18.02 3.26 -17.85
CA ARG A 198 19.45 3.14 -17.50
C ARG A 198 20.31 4.19 -18.20
N SER A 199 20.02 4.48 -19.46
CA SER A 199 20.74 5.55 -20.20
C SER A 199 20.55 6.93 -19.59
N LYS A 200 19.45 7.15 -18.91
CA LYS A 200 19.12 8.44 -18.30
C LYS A 200 19.59 8.56 -16.85
N ILE A 201 19.41 7.49 -16.05
CA ILE A 201 19.72 7.55 -14.63
C ILE A 201 21.13 7.06 -14.27
N ASP A 202 21.78 6.25 -15.11
CA ASP A 202 23.10 5.68 -14.82
C ASP A 202 24.22 6.22 -15.71
N LYS A 203 23.92 6.51 -16.97
CA LYS A 203 24.97 7.00 -17.90
C LYS A 203 25.43 8.40 -17.52
N GLY A 204 26.74 8.52 -17.28
CA GLY A 204 27.34 9.79 -16.85
C GLY A 204 27.39 10.00 -15.34
N PHE A 205 27.08 8.96 -14.57
CA PHE A 205 27.27 8.89 -13.13
C PHE A 205 28.26 7.78 -12.77
N ASP A 206 28.98 7.95 -11.65
CA ASP A 206 30.12 7.08 -11.29
C ASP A 206 29.72 5.64 -11.02
N LYS A 207 28.54 5.43 -10.41
CA LYS A 207 28.06 4.10 -10.04
C LYS A 207 26.65 3.87 -10.54
N PRO A 208 26.36 2.73 -11.20
CA PRO A 208 25.02 2.38 -11.65
C PRO A 208 24.14 1.99 -10.46
N LEU A 209 22.86 2.35 -10.51
CA LEU A 209 21.83 1.95 -9.53
C LEU A 209 20.94 0.83 -10.05
N LEU A 210 20.69 0.78 -11.37
CA LEU A 210 19.78 -0.17 -11.98
C LEU A 210 20.54 -1.38 -12.57
N HIS A 211 20.37 -2.53 -11.93
CA HIS A 211 21.07 -3.76 -12.30
C HIS A 211 20.14 -4.80 -12.91
N THR A 212 20.69 -5.67 -13.76
CA THR A 212 20.00 -6.84 -14.28
C THR A 212 20.48 -8.08 -13.54
N ILE A 213 19.52 -8.82 -12.97
CA ILE A 213 19.79 -10.14 -12.39
C ILE A 213 19.40 -11.17 -13.44
N ARG A 214 20.43 -11.81 -14.03
CA ARG A 214 20.22 -12.76 -15.14
C ARG A 214 19.24 -13.87 -14.76
N GLY A 215 18.25 -14.10 -15.59
CA GLY A 215 17.21 -15.12 -15.38
C GLY A 215 16.15 -14.79 -14.31
N ALA A 216 16.26 -13.62 -13.60
CA ALA A 216 15.32 -13.25 -12.55
C ALA A 216 14.62 -11.92 -12.83
N GLY A 217 15.32 -10.86 -13.23
CA GLY A 217 14.70 -9.56 -13.45
C GLY A 217 15.66 -8.39 -13.25
N TYR A 218 15.17 -7.33 -12.61
CA TYR A 218 15.86 -6.07 -12.42
C TYR A 218 15.82 -5.66 -10.95
N VAL A 219 16.86 -5.02 -10.47
CA VAL A 219 16.92 -4.47 -9.11
C VAL A 219 17.50 -3.06 -9.18
N ILE A 220 16.90 -2.14 -8.43
CA ILE A 220 17.47 -0.83 -8.17
C ILE A 220 17.96 -0.79 -6.72
N ARG A 221 19.22 -0.43 -6.51
CA ARG A 221 19.83 -0.37 -5.17
C ARG A 221 20.93 0.66 -5.12
N ALA A 222 21.22 1.16 -3.89
CA ALA A 222 22.39 1.98 -3.67
C ALA A 222 23.66 1.18 -4.01
N PRO A 223 24.72 1.82 -4.50
CA PRO A 223 26.01 1.18 -4.66
C PRO A 223 26.58 0.83 -3.27
N ASP A 224 27.25 -0.30 -3.22
CA ASP A 224 28.01 -0.76 -2.04
C ASP A 224 29.20 0.19 -1.76
#